data_0968b079d83f9ff0f12857a02fd25989
#
_entry.id   0968b079d83f9ff0f12857a02fd25989
#
_cell.length_a   1.000
_cell.length_b   1.000
_cell.length_c   1.000
_cell.angle_alpha   90.00
_cell.angle_beta   90.00
_cell.angle_gamma   90.00
#
_symmetry.space_group_name_H-M   'P 1'
#
loop_
_entity.id
_entity.type
_entity.pdbx_description
1 polymer ?
#
loop_
_entity_poly.entity_id
_entity_poly.type
_entity_poly.pdbx_seq_one_letter_code
_entity_poly.pdbx_strand_id
1 'polypeptide(L)'
;QAIRRSYRFGQKNEVNIYLVTTDTMQNVIASIWQKENNFKKMQQEMTLAINKNLNNSIKQKQKREMRQEQTENYKIALGDCVQLLPTVESESIGFSIFSPPFAELYTYSDELEDMGNSKDYKEFLYAFNFVVKELHRVLWSGRNVAVHCMDLPIQKGKEGYIGLRDFSGLILQAFTEAGFIYHSRVTIWKDPVVEMQRTKALGLLHKQVKKDAAMSRVGIPDYLMVFRKPGEHTHPVNCNIPVDLWQKYASPVWYDIDYGDTLNARAGRDERDEKHICPLQLQTIERAIHLWTNKGDTVLTPFMGIGSEVYKALEMGRKGIGFELKTSYFDAAVQNIKNVELQKNQLSIF
;
A
#
# COMPACT_ATOMS: atom_id res chain seq x y z
N GLN A 1 -6.73 -42.84 0.88
CA GLN A 1 -7.90 -41.97 1.13
C GLN A 1 -8.87 -42.53 2.20
N ALA A 2 -9.15 -43.83 2.25
CA ALA A 2 -10.04 -44.44 3.24
C ALA A 2 -9.51 -44.25 4.68
N ILE A 3 -8.21 -44.44 4.91
CA ILE A 3 -7.56 -44.30 6.22
C ILE A 3 -7.64 -42.86 6.72
N ARG A 4 -7.46 -41.85 5.84
CA ARG A 4 -7.56 -40.42 6.20
C ARG A 4 -8.98 -39.98 6.62
N ARG A 5 -10.02 -40.69 6.20
CA ARG A 5 -11.41 -40.39 6.62
C ARG A 5 -11.69 -40.84 8.07
N SER A 6 -10.97 -41.85 8.55
CA SER A 6 -11.09 -42.36 9.92
C SER A 6 -10.21 -41.58 10.90
N TYR A 7 -9.10 -40.99 10.44
CA TYR A 7 -8.17 -40.19 11.25
C TYR A 7 -8.41 -38.70 10.99
N ARG A 8 -9.21 -38.03 11.81
CA ARG A 8 -9.53 -36.60 11.70
C ARG A 8 -8.83 -35.80 12.79
N PHE A 9 -8.49 -34.56 12.48
CA PHE A 9 -7.96 -33.61 13.46
C PHE A 9 -8.95 -33.49 14.65
N GLY A 10 -8.45 -33.66 15.86
CA GLY A 10 -9.28 -33.68 17.10
C GLY A 10 -9.80 -35.05 17.51
N GLN A 11 -9.46 -36.14 16.84
CA GLN A 11 -9.77 -37.51 17.26
C GLN A 11 -9.12 -37.83 18.61
N LYS A 12 -9.92 -38.19 19.62
CA LYS A 12 -9.46 -38.54 20.97
C LYS A 12 -9.27 -40.03 21.19
N ASN A 13 -9.86 -40.88 20.34
CA ASN A 13 -9.81 -42.31 20.47
C ASN A 13 -8.80 -42.91 19.50
N GLU A 14 -8.12 -43.99 19.93
CA GLU A 14 -7.20 -44.71 19.10
C GLU A 14 -7.93 -45.40 17.94
N VAL A 15 -7.39 -45.29 16.73
CA VAL A 15 -7.95 -45.91 15.53
C VAL A 15 -7.06 -47.06 15.10
N ASN A 16 -7.57 -48.30 15.27
CA ASN A 16 -6.89 -49.50 14.82
C ASN A 16 -7.33 -49.88 13.40
N ILE A 17 -6.37 -50.04 12.51
CA ILE A 17 -6.58 -50.35 11.11
C ILE A 17 -6.05 -51.74 10.84
N TYR A 18 -6.97 -52.65 10.46
CA TYR A 18 -6.60 -54.04 10.11
C TYR A 18 -6.59 -54.16 8.58
N LEU A 19 -5.45 -54.57 8.03
CA LEU A 19 -5.30 -54.91 6.60
C LEU A 19 -5.40 -56.43 6.45
N VAL A 20 -6.52 -56.87 5.88
CA VAL A 20 -6.71 -58.30 5.55
C VAL A 20 -6.17 -58.54 4.14
N THR A 21 -5.23 -59.46 4.00
CA THR A 21 -4.52 -59.74 2.75
C THR A 21 -4.46 -61.24 2.48
N THR A 22 -4.30 -61.62 1.22
CA THR A 22 -4.00 -62.98 0.77
C THR A 22 -2.54 -63.12 0.41
N ASP A 23 -2.00 -64.33 0.41
CA ASP A 23 -0.58 -64.61 0.12
C ASP A 23 -0.14 -64.11 -1.27
N THR A 24 -1.09 -63.94 -2.19
CA THR A 24 -0.81 -63.40 -3.56
C THR A 24 -0.68 -61.89 -3.58
N MET A 25 -0.98 -61.16 -2.50
CA MET A 25 -0.96 -59.71 -2.44
C MET A 25 0.28 -59.08 -1.76
N GLN A 26 1.28 -59.87 -1.43
CA GLN A 26 2.51 -59.38 -0.76
C GLN A 26 3.21 -58.27 -1.48
N ASN A 27 3.28 -58.33 -2.82
CA ASN A 27 3.88 -57.24 -3.63
C ASN A 27 3.10 -55.94 -3.58
N VAL A 28 1.79 -56.01 -3.44
CA VAL A 28 0.91 -54.80 -3.33
C VAL A 28 1.10 -54.14 -1.98
N ILE A 29 1.24 -54.95 -0.92
CA ILE A 29 1.49 -54.45 0.44
C ILE A 29 2.86 -53.81 0.53
N ALA A 30 3.89 -54.43 -0.01
CA ALA A 30 5.24 -53.87 -0.08
C ALA A 30 5.23 -52.50 -0.82
N SER A 31 4.51 -52.39 -1.94
CA SER A 31 4.35 -51.14 -2.67
C SER A 31 3.61 -50.07 -1.88
N ILE A 32 2.60 -50.42 -1.08
CA ILE A 32 1.87 -49.50 -0.22
C ILE A 32 2.79 -48.97 0.90
N TRP A 33 3.54 -49.85 1.57
CA TRP A 33 4.50 -49.47 2.60
C TRP A 33 5.62 -48.57 2.05
N GLN A 34 6.11 -48.87 0.85
CA GLN A 34 7.13 -48.06 0.19
C GLN A 34 6.58 -46.64 -0.12
N LYS A 35 5.35 -46.54 -0.63
CA LYS A 35 4.71 -45.26 -0.89
C LYS A 35 4.45 -44.47 0.40
N GLU A 36 4.07 -45.11 1.48
CA GLU A 36 3.85 -44.47 2.77
C GLU A 36 5.18 -43.95 3.34
N ASN A 37 6.24 -44.73 3.29
CA ASN A 37 7.55 -44.29 3.73
C ASN A 37 8.12 -43.12 2.89
N ASN A 38 7.92 -43.17 1.57
CA ASN A 38 8.31 -42.06 0.70
C ASN A 38 7.50 -40.79 1.00
N PHE A 39 6.21 -40.92 1.30
CA PHE A 39 5.36 -39.80 1.71
C PHE A 39 5.84 -39.22 3.05
N LYS A 40 6.11 -40.04 4.06
CA LYS A 40 6.67 -39.59 5.36
C LYS A 40 8.02 -38.88 5.20
N LYS A 41 8.89 -39.39 4.34
CA LYS A 41 10.19 -38.78 4.04
C LYS A 41 9.99 -37.40 3.36
N MET A 42 9.14 -37.34 2.34
CA MET A 42 8.81 -36.10 1.67
C MET A 42 8.20 -35.06 2.63
N GLN A 43 7.32 -35.47 3.53
CA GLN A 43 6.72 -34.60 4.54
C GLN A 43 7.77 -34.05 5.53
N GLN A 44 8.73 -34.87 5.94
CA GLN A 44 9.84 -34.45 6.80
C GLN A 44 10.77 -33.45 6.07
N GLU A 45 11.14 -33.75 4.82
CA GLU A 45 11.96 -32.84 3.99
C GLU A 45 11.27 -31.50 3.75
N MET A 46 9.97 -31.52 3.50
CA MET A 46 9.16 -30.31 3.33
C MET A 46 9.09 -29.48 4.63
N THR A 47 8.90 -30.13 5.77
CA THR A 47 8.90 -29.46 7.09
C THR A 47 10.28 -28.87 7.41
N LEU A 48 11.37 -29.57 7.10
CA LEU A 48 12.74 -29.06 7.27
C LEU A 48 13.03 -27.88 6.35
N ALA A 49 12.57 -27.93 5.09
CA ALA A 49 12.70 -26.83 4.13
C ALA A 49 11.91 -25.58 4.58
N ILE A 50 10.68 -25.77 5.07
CA ILE A 50 9.85 -24.67 5.63
C ILE A 50 10.55 -24.07 6.86
N ASN A 51 11.02 -24.87 7.79
CA ASN A 51 11.72 -24.40 9.00
C ASN A 51 13.03 -23.69 8.65
N LYS A 52 13.78 -24.17 7.65
CA LYS A 52 15.01 -23.52 7.17
C LYS A 52 14.70 -22.15 6.54
N ASN A 53 13.64 -22.05 5.75
CA ASN A 53 13.20 -20.78 5.14
C ASN A 53 12.68 -19.81 6.20
N LEU A 54 11.88 -20.27 7.16
CA LEU A 54 11.44 -19.48 8.32
C LEU A 54 12.63 -18.96 9.14
N ASN A 55 13.59 -19.81 9.45
CA ASN A 55 14.79 -19.41 10.20
C ASN A 55 15.68 -18.44 9.42
N ASN A 56 15.77 -18.59 8.10
CA ASN A 56 16.48 -17.63 7.24
C ASN A 56 15.75 -16.29 7.19
N SER A 57 14.43 -16.30 7.09
CA SER A 57 13.60 -15.08 7.13
C SER A 57 13.70 -14.37 8.48
N ILE A 58 13.69 -15.13 9.59
CA ILE A 58 13.89 -14.58 10.95
C ILE A 58 15.30 -14.00 11.10
N LYS A 59 16.34 -14.68 10.59
CA LYS A 59 17.72 -14.16 10.62
C LYS A 59 17.91 -12.93 9.74
N GLN A 60 17.23 -12.83 8.60
CA GLN A 60 17.21 -11.64 7.77
C GLN A 60 16.46 -10.50 8.46
N LYS A 61 15.33 -10.75 9.14
CA LYS A 61 14.63 -9.76 9.99
C LYS A 61 15.52 -9.22 11.11
N GLN A 62 16.30 -10.06 11.78
CA GLN A 62 17.21 -9.61 12.84
C GLN A 62 18.43 -8.82 12.33
N LYS A 63 18.73 -8.85 11.03
CA LYS A 63 19.88 -8.18 10.41
C LYS A 63 19.53 -6.87 9.69
N ARG A 64 18.25 -6.47 9.63
CA ARG A 64 17.89 -5.13 9.16
C ARG A 64 18.32 -4.11 10.21
N GLU A 65 19.44 -3.46 9.96
CA GLU A 65 19.76 -2.22 10.66
C GLU A 65 18.57 -1.26 10.46
N MET A 66 17.93 -0.86 11.55
CA MET A 66 16.91 0.17 11.52
C MET A 66 17.61 1.47 11.10
N ARG A 67 17.56 1.78 9.81
CA ARG A 67 18.09 3.04 9.29
C ARG A 67 17.03 4.11 9.50
N GLN A 68 17.43 5.17 10.16
CA GLN A 68 16.60 6.32 10.45
C GLN A 68 17.40 7.58 10.15
N GLU A 69 16.76 8.55 9.49
CA GLU A 69 17.27 9.91 9.35
C GLU A 69 16.30 10.85 10.07
N GLN A 70 16.83 11.75 10.89
CA GLN A 70 16.02 12.66 11.68
C GLN A 70 16.71 14.00 11.85
N THR A 71 15.94 15.08 11.69
CA THR A 71 16.28 16.45 12.06
C THR A 71 15.17 17.01 12.96
N GLU A 72 15.18 18.30 13.24
CA GLU A 72 14.05 18.97 13.92
C GLU A 72 12.79 19.06 13.04
N ASN A 73 12.95 18.97 11.71
CA ASN A 73 11.90 19.15 10.73
C ASN A 73 11.32 17.83 10.18
N TYR A 74 12.09 16.74 10.22
CA TYR A 74 11.60 15.46 9.73
C TYR A 74 12.17 14.26 10.49
N LYS A 75 11.43 13.16 10.42
CA LYS A 75 11.86 11.84 10.84
C LYS A 75 11.42 10.82 9.79
N ILE A 76 12.37 10.15 9.14
CA ILE A 76 12.09 9.09 8.19
C ILE A 76 12.81 7.81 8.60
N ALA A 77 12.16 6.67 8.39
CA ALA A 77 12.72 5.38 8.79
C ALA A 77 12.50 4.30 7.73
N LEU A 78 13.53 3.46 7.55
CA LEU A 78 13.47 2.25 6.72
C LEU A 78 12.86 1.10 7.54
N GLY A 79 11.72 0.61 7.12
CA GLY A 79 11.05 -0.53 7.76
C GLY A 79 9.57 -0.62 7.45
N ASP A 80 8.95 -1.66 8.00
CA ASP A 80 7.52 -1.92 7.86
C ASP A 80 6.70 -0.89 8.67
N CYS A 81 5.80 -0.19 7.99
CA CYS A 81 4.94 0.82 8.61
C CYS A 81 4.05 0.25 9.72
N VAL A 82 3.65 -1.03 9.66
CA VAL A 82 2.88 -1.69 10.73
C VAL A 82 3.68 -1.75 12.03
N GLN A 83 5.01 -1.90 11.94
CA GLN A 83 5.91 -1.94 13.10
C GLN A 83 6.34 -0.53 13.54
N LEU A 84 6.44 0.42 12.61
CA LEU A 84 6.96 1.76 12.89
C LEU A 84 5.89 2.74 13.37
N LEU A 85 4.65 2.66 12.87
CA LEU A 85 3.54 3.52 13.32
C LEU A 85 3.30 3.49 14.83
N PRO A 86 3.35 2.34 15.53
CA PRO A 86 3.21 2.30 16.98
C PRO A 86 4.27 3.13 17.75
N THR A 87 5.40 3.45 17.12
CA THR A 87 6.44 4.31 17.73
C THR A 87 6.12 5.81 17.67
N VAL A 88 5.13 6.20 16.87
CA VAL A 88 4.66 7.59 16.79
C VAL A 88 3.74 7.88 17.97
N GLU A 89 3.94 9.04 18.59
CA GLU A 89 3.12 9.48 19.72
C GLU A 89 1.66 9.65 19.32
N SER A 90 0.73 9.29 20.23
CA SER A 90 -0.71 9.48 20.03
C SER A 90 -1.03 10.97 19.95
N GLU A 91 -1.98 11.34 19.08
CA GLU A 91 -2.44 12.71 18.91
C GLU A 91 -1.29 13.73 18.71
N SER A 92 -0.33 13.38 17.85
CA SER A 92 0.84 14.21 17.51
C SER A 92 0.89 14.66 16.06
N ILE A 93 0.01 14.09 15.21
CA ILE A 93 0.02 14.31 13.76
C ILE A 93 -1.11 15.24 13.34
N GLY A 94 -0.76 16.29 12.59
CA GLY A 94 -1.71 17.25 12.07
C GLY A 94 -2.43 16.79 10.80
N PHE A 95 -1.77 15.99 9.97
CA PHE A 95 -2.32 15.52 8.69
C PHE A 95 -1.58 14.27 8.22
N SER A 96 -2.28 13.40 7.51
CA SER A 96 -1.64 12.30 6.79
C SER A 96 -2.08 12.31 5.33
N ILE A 97 -1.12 12.10 4.42
CA ILE A 97 -1.40 11.93 2.98
C ILE A 97 -0.49 10.86 2.41
N PHE A 98 -1.05 9.98 1.59
CA PHE A 98 -0.31 8.87 0.97
C PHE A 98 -1.11 8.19 -0.15
N SER A 99 -0.39 7.41 -0.96
CA SER A 99 -0.96 6.39 -1.84
C SER A 99 -0.66 5.01 -1.23
N PRO A 100 -1.67 4.20 -0.88
CA PRO A 100 -1.42 2.83 -0.42
C PRO A 100 -0.91 1.97 -1.58
N PRO A 101 -0.17 0.88 -1.32
CA PRO A 101 0.12 -0.09 -2.36
C PRO A 101 -1.19 -0.64 -2.95
N PHE A 102 -1.23 -0.77 -4.28
CA PHE A 102 -2.44 -1.17 -5.01
C PHE A 102 -2.59 -2.69 -5.04
N ALA A 103 -2.51 -3.40 -3.90
CA ALA A 103 -2.70 -4.84 -3.79
C ALA A 103 -2.28 -5.57 -5.11
N GLU A 104 -2.67 -6.71 -5.46
CA GLU A 104 -2.31 -7.53 -6.63
C GLU A 104 -1.92 -6.80 -7.97
N LEU A 105 -1.99 -5.47 -8.06
CA LEU A 105 -1.70 -4.75 -9.31
C LEU A 105 -0.21 -4.56 -9.55
N TYR A 106 0.57 -4.30 -8.50
CA TYR A 106 2.02 -4.06 -8.57
C TYR A 106 2.75 -4.73 -7.41
N THR A 107 3.82 -5.43 -7.72
CA THR A 107 4.81 -5.89 -6.74
C THR A 107 5.84 -4.77 -6.56
N TYR A 108 5.89 -4.18 -5.37
CA TYR A 108 6.80 -3.06 -5.08
C TYR A 108 8.16 -3.52 -4.58
N SER A 109 8.20 -4.67 -3.90
CA SER A 109 9.44 -5.29 -3.41
C SER A 109 9.29 -6.81 -3.27
N ASP A 110 10.41 -7.53 -3.13
CA ASP A 110 10.42 -8.98 -2.84
C ASP A 110 10.22 -9.27 -1.34
N GLU A 111 9.84 -8.28 -0.54
CA GLU A 111 9.70 -8.40 0.91
C GLU A 111 8.35 -9.01 1.30
N LEU A 112 8.36 -9.90 2.29
CA LEU A 112 7.14 -10.56 2.78
C LEU A 112 6.16 -9.59 3.45
N GLU A 113 6.66 -8.47 3.96
CA GLU A 113 5.92 -7.41 4.62
C GLU A 113 5.29 -6.41 3.64
N ASP A 114 5.61 -6.51 2.34
CA ASP A 114 5.04 -5.64 1.33
C ASP A 114 3.57 -5.99 1.09
N MET A 115 2.69 -5.06 1.47
CA MET A 115 1.24 -5.22 1.27
C MET A 115 0.85 -5.33 -0.21
N GLY A 116 1.71 -4.85 -1.14
CA GLY A 116 1.56 -5.05 -2.58
C GLY A 116 1.69 -6.51 -3.02
N ASN A 117 2.30 -7.37 -2.18
CA ASN A 117 2.45 -8.80 -2.41
C ASN A 117 1.31 -9.65 -1.84
N SER A 118 0.25 -9.02 -1.30
CA SER A 118 -0.92 -9.73 -0.76
C SER A 118 -1.55 -10.63 -1.81
N LYS A 119 -1.90 -11.86 -1.43
CA LYS A 119 -2.49 -12.87 -2.34
C LYS A 119 -3.89 -12.50 -2.82
N ASP A 120 -4.62 -11.78 -1.98
CA ASP A 120 -5.97 -11.30 -2.25
C ASP A 120 -6.28 -10.02 -1.47
N TYR A 121 -7.43 -9.40 -1.78
CA TYR A 121 -7.88 -8.18 -1.10
C TYR A 121 -8.16 -8.36 0.40
N LYS A 122 -8.45 -9.57 0.87
CA LYS A 122 -8.70 -9.84 2.29
C LYS A 122 -7.41 -9.76 3.09
N GLU A 123 -6.33 -10.34 2.53
CA GLU A 123 -5.00 -10.26 3.13
C GLU A 123 -4.49 -8.82 3.14
N PHE A 124 -4.65 -8.09 2.02
CA PHE A 124 -4.35 -6.66 1.95
C PHE A 124 -5.11 -5.86 3.02
N LEU A 125 -6.44 -5.99 3.09
CA LEU A 125 -7.26 -5.27 4.05
C LEU A 125 -6.93 -5.64 5.49
N TYR A 126 -6.57 -6.89 5.76
CA TYR A 126 -6.15 -7.30 7.09
C TYR A 126 -4.91 -6.50 7.56
N ALA A 127 -3.87 -6.42 6.74
CA ALA A 127 -2.67 -5.63 7.04
C ALA A 127 -2.95 -4.13 7.04
N PHE A 128 -3.71 -3.63 6.06
CA PHE A 128 -4.04 -2.21 5.93
C PHE A 128 -4.88 -1.68 7.10
N ASN A 129 -5.75 -2.50 7.68
CA ASN A 129 -6.54 -2.13 8.85
C ASN A 129 -5.68 -1.81 10.08
N PHE A 130 -4.49 -2.41 10.24
CA PHE A 130 -3.56 -2.01 11.29
C PHE A 130 -3.04 -0.59 11.06
N VAL A 131 -2.68 -0.27 9.81
CA VAL A 131 -2.23 1.09 9.46
C VAL A 131 -3.33 2.11 9.72
N VAL A 132 -4.58 1.82 9.31
CA VAL A 132 -5.71 2.75 9.49
C VAL A 132 -6.02 2.99 10.98
N LYS A 133 -5.96 1.94 11.83
CA LYS A 133 -6.14 2.08 13.28
C LYS A 133 -5.03 2.94 13.91
N GLU A 134 -3.79 2.74 13.50
CA GLU A 134 -2.68 3.55 13.99
C GLU A 134 -2.78 5.01 13.51
N LEU A 135 -3.19 5.25 12.27
CA LEU A 135 -3.50 6.60 11.79
C LEU A 135 -4.59 7.28 12.63
N HIS A 136 -5.63 6.53 13.03
CA HIS A 136 -6.65 7.06 13.93
C HIS A 136 -6.07 7.41 15.29
N ARG A 137 -5.14 6.62 15.83
CA ARG A 137 -4.50 6.88 17.11
C ARG A 137 -3.60 8.13 17.08
N VAL A 138 -2.76 8.25 16.06
CA VAL A 138 -1.71 9.29 16.03
C VAL A 138 -2.21 10.66 15.57
N LEU A 139 -3.31 10.73 14.82
CA LEU A 139 -3.88 12.00 14.40
C LEU A 139 -4.51 12.77 15.56
N TRP A 140 -4.38 14.09 15.55
CA TRP A 140 -5.19 14.94 16.39
C TRP A 140 -6.68 14.76 16.08
N SER A 141 -7.51 14.86 17.12
CA SER A 141 -8.97 14.85 16.96
C SER A 141 -9.42 16.01 16.04
N GLY A 142 -10.37 15.75 15.15
CA GLY A 142 -10.86 16.70 14.15
C GLY A 142 -9.97 16.89 12.90
N ARG A 143 -8.80 16.25 12.82
CA ARG A 143 -7.87 16.38 11.69
C ARG A 143 -8.08 15.30 10.63
N ASN A 144 -7.50 15.50 9.45
CA ASN A 144 -7.79 14.75 8.25
C ASN A 144 -6.67 13.78 7.84
N VAL A 145 -7.10 12.71 7.17
CA VAL A 145 -6.25 11.83 6.33
C VAL A 145 -6.72 11.95 4.89
N ALA A 146 -5.81 12.10 3.95
CA ALA A 146 -6.08 12.04 2.52
C ALA A 146 -5.40 10.80 1.90
N VAL A 147 -6.19 9.96 1.25
CA VAL A 147 -5.72 8.74 0.60
C VAL A 147 -5.91 8.88 -0.90
N HIS A 148 -4.80 8.86 -1.63
CA HIS A 148 -4.82 8.85 -3.09
C HIS A 148 -4.96 7.40 -3.57
N CYS A 149 -5.97 7.13 -4.37
CA CYS A 149 -6.24 5.82 -4.94
C CYS A 149 -6.96 5.91 -6.28
N MET A 150 -7.13 4.78 -6.93
CA MET A 150 -7.97 4.62 -8.12
C MET A 150 -8.65 3.25 -8.09
N ASP A 151 -9.75 3.10 -8.81
CA ASP A 151 -10.32 1.79 -9.05
C ASP A 151 -9.46 1.00 -10.05
N LEU A 152 -9.38 -0.31 -9.88
CA LEU A 152 -8.42 -1.12 -10.59
C LEU A 152 -9.03 -1.78 -11.83
N PRO A 153 -8.41 -1.66 -13.02
CA PRO A 153 -8.93 -2.30 -14.22
C PRO A 153 -8.78 -3.81 -14.17
N ILE A 154 -9.88 -4.51 -14.45
CA ILE A 154 -9.89 -5.95 -14.62
C ILE A 154 -9.33 -6.30 -16.00
N GLN A 155 -8.34 -7.18 -16.03
CA GLN A 155 -7.71 -7.64 -17.28
C GLN A 155 -8.43 -8.86 -17.83
N LYS A 156 -9.04 -8.71 -19.02
CA LYS A 156 -9.77 -9.81 -19.69
C LYS A 156 -8.93 -11.10 -19.85
N GLY A 157 -7.64 -10.98 -20.05
CA GLY A 157 -6.74 -12.13 -20.20
C GLY A 157 -6.56 -12.94 -18.91
N LYS A 158 -6.73 -12.31 -17.73
CA LYS A 158 -6.60 -12.97 -16.42
C LYS A 158 -7.95 -13.45 -15.88
N GLU A 159 -9.00 -12.65 -16.06
CA GLU A 159 -10.29 -12.86 -15.39
C GLU A 159 -11.46 -13.14 -16.34
N GLY A 160 -11.22 -13.10 -17.66
CA GLY A 160 -12.23 -13.44 -18.64
C GLY A 160 -13.19 -12.32 -19.04
N TYR A 161 -13.25 -11.19 -18.30
CA TYR A 161 -14.17 -10.08 -18.57
C TYR A 161 -13.48 -8.71 -18.43
N ILE A 162 -14.14 -7.66 -18.90
CA ILE A 162 -13.75 -6.26 -18.76
C ILE A 162 -14.58 -5.62 -17.64
N GLY A 163 -13.94 -4.93 -16.72
CA GLY A 163 -14.61 -4.26 -15.62
C GLY A 163 -13.64 -3.47 -14.76
N LEU A 164 -14.13 -3.03 -13.61
CA LEU A 164 -13.34 -2.38 -12.56
C LEU A 164 -13.52 -3.12 -11.24
N ARG A 165 -12.48 -3.12 -10.44
CA ARG A 165 -12.54 -3.48 -9.02
C ARG A 165 -12.66 -2.19 -8.21
N ASP A 166 -13.63 -2.14 -7.34
CA ASP A 166 -13.90 -1.01 -6.45
C ASP A 166 -12.85 -0.96 -5.32
N PHE A 167 -11.64 -0.51 -5.64
CA PHE A 167 -10.59 -0.33 -4.64
C PHE A 167 -10.86 0.89 -3.76
N SER A 168 -11.45 1.94 -4.34
CA SER A 168 -11.86 3.12 -3.58
C SER A 168 -12.92 2.81 -2.53
N GLY A 169 -13.88 1.92 -2.82
CA GLY A 169 -14.87 1.43 -1.86
C GLY A 169 -14.25 0.62 -0.72
N LEU A 170 -13.22 -0.20 -1.01
CA LEU A 170 -12.48 -0.93 0.02
C LEU A 170 -11.74 0.02 0.99
N ILE A 171 -11.10 1.07 0.47
CA ILE A 171 -10.48 2.11 1.29
C ILE A 171 -11.52 2.83 2.14
N LEU A 172 -12.67 3.21 1.56
CA LEU A 172 -13.78 3.82 2.28
C LEU A 172 -14.23 2.95 3.46
N GLN A 173 -14.44 1.66 3.21
CA GLN A 173 -14.85 0.70 4.24
C GLN A 173 -13.82 0.61 5.36
N ALA A 174 -12.53 0.44 5.05
CA ALA A 174 -11.47 0.33 6.04
C ALA A 174 -11.42 1.54 7.00
N PHE A 175 -11.53 2.75 6.46
CA PHE A 175 -11.50 3.97 7.27
C PHE A 175 -12.78 4.15 8.09
N THR A 176 -13.95 3.89 7.54
CA THR A 176 -15.22 4.02 8.27
C THR A 176 -15.36 2.97 9.37
N GLU A 177 -14.92 1.73 9.15
CA GLU A 177 -14.86 0.68 10.18
C GLU A 177 -13.87 1.02 11.31
N ALA A 178 -12.79 1.75 11.01
CA ALA A 178 -11.85 2.25 12.02
C ALA A 178 -12.35 3.49 12.79
N GLY A 179 -13.54 4.00 12.48
CA GLY A 179 -14.18 5.11 13.18
C GLY A 179 -13.92 6.49 12.57
N PHE A 180 -13.33 6.58 11.39
CA PHE A 180 -13.21 7.85 10.67
C PHE A 180 -14.54 8.28 10.05
N ILE A 181 -14.75 9.58 9.94
CA ILE A 181 -15.84 10.18 9.18
C ILE A 181 -15.38 10.32 7.72
N TYR A 182 -16.16 9.81 6.76
CA TYR A 182 -15.94 10.10 5.35
C TYR A 182 -16.24 11.58 5.09
N HIS A 183 -15.19 12.38 4.86
CA HIS A 183 -15.28 13.83 4.76
C HIS A 183 -15.60 14.31 3.35
N SER A 184 -14.79 13.87 2.37
CA SER A 184 -14.95 14.27 0.98
C SER A 184 -14.13 13.40 0.03
N ARG A 185 -14.37 13.58 -1.28
CA ARG A 185 -13.58 12.96 -2.34
C ARG A 185 -13.36 13.95 -3.46
N VAL A 186 -12.12 14.15 -3.86
CA VAL A 186 -11.76 14.87 -5.05
C VAL A 186 -11.49 13.87 -6.17
N THR A 187 -12.08 14.11 -7.33
CA THR A 187 -11.77 13.35 -8.56
C THR A 187 -10.65 14.07 -9.31
N ILE A 188 -9.53 13.38 -9.51
CA ILE A 188 -8.41 13.88 -10.31
C ILE A 188 -8.57 13.35 -11.72
N TRP A 189 -8.82 14.25 -12.66
CA TRP A 189 -9.04 13.90 -14.06
C TRP A 189 -7.76 13.36 -14.69
N LYS A 190 -7.91 12.36 -15.55
CA LYS A 190 -6.84 11.80 -16.37
C LYS A 190 -7.25 11.80 -17.83
N ASP A 191 -6.29 12.11 -18.70
CA ASP A 191 -6.48 11.92 -20.13
C ASP A 191 -6.69 10.43 -20.44
N PRO A 192 -7.80 10.06 -21.10
CA PRO A 192 -8.11 8.65 -21.37
C PRO A 192 -7.09 7.97 -22.29
N VAL A 193 -6.38 8.71 -23.15
CA VAL A 193 -5.34 8.16 -24.03
C VAL A 193 -4.10 7.81 -23.20
N VAL A 194 -3.72 8.68 -22.28
CA VAL A 194 -2.61 8.43 -21.33
C VAL A 194 -2.93 7.24 -20.42
N GLU A 195 -4.14 7.18 -19.88
CA GLU A 195 -4.58 6.06 -19.05
C GLU A 195 -4.55 4.75 -19.84
N MET A 196 -5.05 4.75 -21.07
CA MET A 196 -5.04 3.58 -21.96
C MET A 196 -3.61 3.06 -22.21
N GLN A 197 -2.67 3.97 -22.47
CA GLN A 197 -1.27 3.60 -22.69
C GLN A 197 -0.62 3.00 -21.45
N ARG A 198 -0.97 3.51 -20.26
CA ARG A 198 -0.41 3.05 -18.98
C ARG A 198 -1.00 1.74 -18.52
N THR A 199 -2.31 1.59 -18.56
CA THR A 199 -3.01 0.40 -18.06
C THR A 199 -3.05 -0.74 -19.07
N LYS A 200 -2.90 -0.44 -20.38
CA LYS A 200 -3.07 -1.38 -21.50
C LYS A 200 -4.38 -2.17 -21.44
N ALA A 201 -5.39 -1.61 -20.77
CA ALA A 201 -6.67 -2.26 -20.55
C ALA A 201 -7.55 -2.16 -21.81
N LEU A 202 -7.99 -3.29 -22.33
CA LEU A 202 -8.77 -3.38 -23.58
C LEU A 202 -10.04 -2.54 -23.59
N GLY A 203 -10.71 -2.37 -22.45
CA GLY A 203 -11.98 -1.69 -22.34
C GLY A 203 -11.99 -0.22 -22.76
N LEU A 204 -10.84 0.45 -22.87
CA LEU A 204 -10.73 1.87 -23.22
C LEU A 204 -10.27 2.11 -24.68
N LEU A 205 -9.93 1.06 -25.42
CA LEU A 205 -9.43 1.19 -26.77
C LEU A 205 -10.54 1.63 -27.75
N HIS A 206 -10.29 2.64 -28.57
CA HIS A 206 -11.23 3.07 -29.62
C HIS A 206 -11.64 1.93 -30.57
N LYS A 207 -10.70 1.00 -30.85
CA LYS A 207 -10.99 -0.21 -31.62
C LYS A 207 -12.06 -1.09 -30.95
N GLN A 208 -12.09 -1.13 -29.61
CA GLN A 208 -13.10 -1.88 -28.86
C GLN A 208 -14.48 -1.22 -28.98
N VAL A 209 -14.54 0.11 -28.89
CA VAL A 209 -15.79 0.88 -29.08
C VAL A 209 -16.42 0.58 -30.43
N LYS A 210 -15.61 0.53 -31.50
CA LYS A 210 -16.09 0.18 -32.86
C LYS A 210 -16.59 -1.24 -32.98
N LYS A 211 -16.05 -2.18 -32.19
CA LYS A 211 -16.43 -3.58 -32.23
C LYS A 211 -17.67 -3.84 -31.40
N ASP A 212 -17.70 -3.34 -30.20
CA ASP A 212 -18.80 -3.48 -29.24
C ASP A 212 -18.69 -2.40 -28.17
N ALA A 213 -19.49 -1.36 -28.28
CA ALA A 213 -19.47 -0.23 -27.37
C ALA A 213 -19.92 -0.62 -25.95
N ALA A 214 -20.80 -1.62 -25.80
CA ALA A 214 -21.24 -2.09 -24.50
C ALA A 214 -20.13 -2.76 -23.67
N MET A 215 -19.11 -3.28 -24.34
CA MET A 215 -17.92 -3.85 -23.69
C MET A 215 -16.85 -2.80 -23.36
N SER A 216 -17.07 -1.55 -23.73
CA SER A 216 -16.13 -0.45 -23.47
C SER A 216 -16.46 0.22 -22.15
N ARG A 217 -15.45 0.76 -21.48
CA ARG A 217 -15.58 1.58 -20.28
C ARG A 217 -15.02 2.97 -20.53
N VAL A 218 -15.39 3.90 -19.68
CA VAL A 218 -14.77 5.23 -19.62
C VAL A 218 -13.36 5.15 -18.98
N GLY A 219 -12.59 6.23 -19.09
CA GLY A 219 -11.31 6.36 -18.39
C GLY A 219 -11.48 6.27 -16.86
N ILE A 220 -10.42 5.85 -16.17
CA ILE A 220 -10.41 5.75 -14.71
C ILE A 220 -9.72 7.01 -14.16
N PRO A 221 -10.41 7.84 -13.38
CA PRO A 221 -9.78 8.95 -12.68
C PRO A 221 -8.97 8.43 -11.48
N ASP A 222 -8.11 9.29 -10.92
CA ASP A 222 -7.66 9.09 -9.54
C ASP A 222 -8.63 9.76 -8.58
N TYR A 223 -8.63 9.29 -7.35
CA TYR A 223 -9.39 9.86 -6.25
C TYR A 223 -8.44 10.29 -5.13
N LEU A 224 -8.67 11.48 -4.57
CA LEU A 224 -8.14 11.84 -3.28
C LEU A 224 -9.30 11.73 -2.27
N MET A 225 -9.33 10.65 -1.53
CA MET A 225 -10.36 10.37 -0.53
C MET A 225 -9.94 10.96 0.80
N VAL A 226 -10.80 11.78 1.40
CA VAL A 226 -10.49 12.47 2.65
C VAL A 226 -11.36 11.94 3.77
N PHE A 227 -10.71 11.60 4.87
CA PHE A 227 -11.33 11.10 6.08
C PHE A 227 -10.95 11.99 7.26
N ARG A 228 -11.89 12.23 8.17
CA ARG A 228 -11.68 13.06 9.35
C ARG A 228 -11.78 12.23 10.61
N LYS A 229 -10.79 12.34 11.50
CA LYS A 229 -10.91 11.77 12.85
C LYS A 229 -12.01 12.49 13.61
N PRO A 230 -13.03 11.80 14.20
CA PRO A 230 -14.02 12.41 15.03
C PRO A 230 -13.42 12.98 16.33
N GLY A 231 -14.19 13.78 17.02
CA GLY A 231 -13.79 14.36 18.31
C GLY A 231 -13.71 15.88 18.30
N GLU A 232 -13.29 16.45 19.41
CA GLU A 232 -13.19 17.88 19.61
C GLU A 232 -12.05 18.47 18.76
N HIS A 233 -12.31 19.62 18.14
CA HIS A 233 -11.39 20.27 17.20
C HIS A 233 -10.43 21.22 17.94
N THR A 234 -9.49 20.64 18.68
CA THR A 234 -8.54 21.41 19.52
C THR A 234 -7.44 22.12 18.72
N HIS A 235 -7.20 21.70 17.48
CA HIS A 235 -6.16 22.23 16.58
C HIS A 235 -6.79 22.65 15.23
N PRO A 236 -7.53 23.78 15.16
CA PRO A 236 -8.18 24.21 13.93
C PRO A 236 -7.16 24.57 12.84
N VAL A 237 -7.53 24.36 11.59
CA VAL A 237 -6.72 24.76 10.42
C VAL A 237 -7.19 26.13 9.95
N ASN A 238 -6.28 27.09 9.91
CA ASN A 238 -6.51 28.43 9.37
C ASN A 238 -5.95 28.52 7.95
N CYS A 239 -6.79 28.24 6.97
CA CYS A 239 -6.39 28.27 5.57
C CYS A 239 -6.53 29.69 4.99
N ASN A 240 -5.40 30.38 4.81
CA ASN A 240 -5.35 31.75 4.26
C ASN A 240 -4.91 31.74 2.79
N ILE A 241 -5.60 30.96 1.95
CA ILE A 241 -5.38 30.99 0.51
C ILE A 241 -6.28 32.06 -0.15
N PRO A 242 -5.82 32.72 -1.23
CA PRO A 242 -6.65 33.66 -2.01
C PRO A 242 -7.92 33.01 -2.53
N VAL A 243 -8.97 33.82 -2.73
CA VAL A 243 -10.31 33.31 -3.12
C VAL A 243 -10.28 32.54 -4.45
N ASP A 244 -9.54 33.04 -5.43
CA ASP A 244 -9.37 32.40 -6.74
C ASP A 244 -8.68 31.03 -6.62
N LEU A 245 -7.66 30.93 -5.77
CA LEU A 245 -6.99 29.68 -5.50
C LEU A 245 -7.90 28.73 -4.71
N TRP A 246 -8.65 29.25 -3.73
CA TRP A 246 -9.64 28.49 -2.99
C TRP A 246 -10.70 27.89 -3.91
N GLN A 247 -11.28 28.66 -4.84
CA GLN A 247 -12.27 28.17 -5.80
C GLN A 247 -11.73 26.98 -6.61
N LYS A 248 -10.47 27.04 -7.00
CA LYS A 248 -9.80 25.97 -7.73
C LYS A 248 -9.58 24.72 -6.87
N TYR A 249 -9.16 24.89 -5.62
CA TYR A 249 -8.85 23.77 -4.72
C TYR A 249 -10.10 23.13 -4.10
N ALA A 250 -11.15 23.91 -3.87
CA ALA A 250 -12.43 23.44 -3.36
C ALA A 250 -13.27 22.72 -4.42
N SER A 251 -12.85 22.73 -5.69
CA SER A 251 -13.54 21.99 -6.76
C SER A 251 -13.53 20.48 -6.46
N PRO A 252 -14.67 19.78 -6.65
CA PRO A 252 -14.74 18.33 -6.50
C PRO A 252 -14.00 17.57 -7.60
N VAL A 253 -13.57 18.27 -8.65
CA VAL A 253 -12.78 17.72 -9.76
C VAL A 253 -11.59 18.62 -10.05
N TRP A 254 -10.40 18.03 -9.99
CA TRP A 254 -9.15 18.71 -10.38
C TRP A 254 -8.74 18.27 -11.79
N TYR A 255 -8.90 19.18 -12.76
CA TYR A 255 -8.63 18.94 -14.17
C TYR A 255 -7.18 19.23 -14.57
N ASP A 256 -6.46 19.99 -13.76
CA ASP A 256 -5.20 20.64 -14.08
C ASP A 256 -4.01 20.09 -13.30
N ILE A 257 -4.11 18.88 -12.79
CA ILE A 257 -2.97 18.17 -12.20
C ILE A 257 -2.05 17.66 -13.31
N ASP A 258 -0.80 18.13 -13.32
CA ASP A 258 0.21 17.63 -14.24
C ASP A 258 0.73 16.27 -13.76
N TYR A 259 0.57 15.25 -14.61
CA TYR A 259 1.07 13.90 -14.33
C TYR A 259 2.59 13.82 -14.25
N GLY A 260 3.29 14.74 -14.90
CA GLY A 260 4.74 14.83 -14.91
C GLY A 260 5.31 15.50 -13.67
N ASP A 261 4.50 16.22 -12.89
CA ASP A 261 4.94 16.93 -11.68
C ASP A 261 5.15 15.95 -10.52
N THR A 262 6.21 15.17 -10.62
CA THR A 262 6.60 14.15 -9.63
C THR A 262 8.10 14.24 -9.35
N LEU A 263 8.53 13.77 -8.18
CA LEU A 263 9.95 13.51 -7.95
C LEU A 263 10.47 12.44 -8.92
N ASN A 264 11.78 12.46 -9.20
CA ASN A 264 12.40 11.56 -10.17
C ASN A 264 12.41 10.10 -9.64
N ALA A 265 11.37 9.35 -9.99
CA ALA A 265 11.25 7.94 -9.60
C ALA A 265 12.36 7.03 -10.15
N ARG A 266 13.09 7.46 -11.22
CA ARG A 266 14.16 6.64 -11.80
C ARG A 266 15.34 6.46 -10.85
N ALA A 267 15.57 7.42 -9.96
CA ALA A 267 16.68 7.39 -8.99
C ALA A 267 16.56 6.27 -7.94
N GLY A 268 15.33 5.80 -7.66
CA GLY A 268 15.07 4.74 -6.68
C GLY A 268 14.77 3.36 -7.29
N ARG A 269 14.82 3.22 -8.62
CA ARG A 269 14.48 1.96 -9.30
C ARG A 269 15.66 1.00 -9.34
N ASP A 270 15.39 -0.25 -8.96
CA ASP A 270 16.26 -1.39 -9.21
C ASP A 270 15.93 -2.01 -10.59
N GLU A 271 16.85 -2.82 -11.15
CA GLU A 271 16.68 -3.48 -12.46
C GLU A 271 15.43 -4.36 -12.55
N ARG A 272 14.93 -4.86 -11.42
CA ARG A 272 13.75 -5.75 -11.30
C ARG A 272 12.45 -5.00 -11.08
N ASP A 273 12.47 -3.68 -10.91
CA ASP A 273 11.28 -2.90 -10.60
C ASP A 273 10.30 -2.82 -11.77
N GLU A 274 9.02 -2.84 -11.44
CA GLU A 274 7.98 -2.57 -12.43
C GLU A 274 8.10 -1.14 -12.98
N LYS A 275 8.04 -1.01 -14.31
CA LYS A 275 8.23 0.27 -15.03
C LYS A 275 7.16 1.34 -14.74
N HIS A 276 6.12 0.99 -13.99
CA HIS A 276 4.90 1.80 -13.84
C HIS A 276 4.72 2.42 -12.44
N ILE A 277 5.69 2.29 -11.54
CA ILE A 277 5.62 2.94 -10.22
C ILE A 277 5.77 4.45 -10.43
N CYS A 278 4.71 5.19 -10.13
CA CYS A 278 4.67 6.64 -10.17
C CYS A 278 4.54 7.20 -8.76
N PRO A 279 5.42 8.11 -8.35
CA PRO A 279 5.20 8.90 -7.14
C PRO A 279 3.92 9.72 -7.25
N LEU A 280 3.32 10.07 -6.11
CA LEU A 280 2.19 10.98 -6.06
C LEU A 280 2.61 12.36 -6.60
N GLN A 281 1.73 12.97 -7.41
CA GLN A 281 2.00 14.28 -8.00
C GLN A 281 2.16 15.35 -6.91
N LEU A 282 3.21 16.15 -7.03
CA LEU A 282 3.53 17.20 -6.07
C LEU A 282 2.41 18.24 -5.95
N GLN A 283 1.73 18.60 -7.05
CA GLN A 283 0.58 19.47 -7.03
C GLN A 283 -0.60 18.92 -6.22
N THR A 284 -0.84 17.61 -6.26
CA THR A 284 -1.89 16.96 -5.44
C THR A 284 -1.58 17.08 -3.96
N ILE A 285 -0.32 16.82 -3.58
CA ILE A 285 0.16 16.95 -2.20
C ILE A 285 0.10 18.41 -1.74
N GLU A 286 0.54 19.34 -2.57
CA GLU A 286 0.53 20.77 -2.29
C GLU A 286 -0.87 21.28 -1.97
N ARG A 287 -1.87 20.97 -2.81
CA ARG A 287 -3.27 21.36 -2.57
C ARG A 287 -3.81 20.81 -1.26
N ALA A 288 -3.53 19.54 -0.98
CA ALA A 288 -3.96 18.90 0.26
C ALA A 288 -3.32 19.55 1.50
N ILE A 289 -2.02 19.86 1.44
CA ILE A 289 -1.29 20.55 2.51
C ILE A 289 -1.86 21.97 2.72
N HIS A 290 -2.12 22.71 1.65
CA HIS A 290 -2.74 24.04 1.76
C HIS A 290 -4.11 24.02 2.43
N LEU A 291 -4.97 23.07 2.05
CA LEU A 291 -6.34 22.97 2.54
C LEU A 291 -6.44 22.49 3.99
N TRP A 292 -5.55 21.58 4.41
CA TRP A 292 -5.78 20.81 5.64
C TRP A 292 -4.64 20.87 6.66
N THR A 293 -3.68 21.80 6.51
CA THR A 293 -2.59 21.97 7.48
C THR A 293 -2.25 23.43 7.75
N ASN A 294 -1.76 23.70 8.97
CA ASN A 294 -1.07 24.94 9.31
C ASN A 294 0.44 24.80 9.08
N LYS A 295 1.16 25.95 8.99
CA LYS A 295 2.63 25.94 9.08
C LYS A 295 3.07 25.33 10.41
N GLY A 296 4.11 24.50 10.37
CA GLY A 296 4.63 23.81 11.57
C GLY A 296 3.90 22.50 11.92
N ASP A 297 2.73 22.20 11.33
CA ASP A 297 2.05 20.91 11.53
C ASP A 297 2.93 19.77 11.00
N THR A 298 2.79 18.59 11.62
CA THR A 298 3.46 17.37 11.18
C THR A 298 2.58 16.61 10.17
N VAL A 299 3.13 16.34 9.00
CA VAL A 299 2.54 15.52 7.93
C VAL A 299 3.16 14.13 8.00
N LEU A 300 2.32 13.09 8.05
CA LEU A 300 2.72 11.69 8.12
C LEU A 300 2.38 10.95 6.82
N THR A 301 3.32 10.16 6.31
CA THR A 301 3.09 9.19 5.24
C THR A 301 3.57 7.79 5.65
N PRO A 302 2.69 6.79 5.76
CA PRO A 302 3.09 5.42 6.08
C PRO A 302 3.75 4.68 4.91
N PHE A 303 3.59 5.18 3.68
CA PHE A 303 4.12 4.61 2.44
C PHE A 303 4.86 5.70 1.67
N MET A 304 6.06 6.05 2.17
CA MET A 304 6.77 7.24 1.75
C MET A 304 7.32 7.18 0.31
N GLY A 305 7.60 5.98 -0.21
CA GLY A 305 8.26 5.84 -1.50
C GLY A 305 9.57 6.63 -1.56
N ILE A 306 9.72 7.45 -2.58
CA ILE A 306 10.89 8.33 -2.76
C ILE A 306 10.76 9.68 -2.02
N GLY A 307 9.78 9.82 -1.12
CA GLY A 307 9.67 10.93 -0.18
C GLY A 307 8.83 12.12 -0.63
N SER A 308 7.95 12.00 -1.62
CA SER A 308 7.20 13.13 -2.20
C SER A 308 6.40 13.92 -1.18
N GLU A 309 5.70 13.24 -0.27
CA GLU A 309 4.85 13.87 0.75
C GLU A 309 5.69 14.62 1.79
N VAL A 310 6.78 14.00 2.26
CA VAL A 310 7.70 14.64 3.21
C VAL A 310 8.43 15.81 2.56
N TYR A 311 8.92 15.63 1.32
CA TYR A 311 9.54 16.70 0.53
C TYR A 311 8.65 17.94 0.45
N LYS A 312 7.39 17.76 0.00
CA LYS A 312 6.45 18.87 -0.17
C LYS A 312 6.03 19.47 1.19
N ALA A 313 5.87 18.67 2.23
CA ALA A 313 5.61 19.16 3.57
C ALA A 313 6.74 20.11 4.06
N LEU A 314 7.98 19.69 3.91
CA LEU A 314 9.13 20.51 4.26
C LEU A 314 9.21 21.78 3.40
N GLU A 315 9.08 21.69 2.08
CA GLU A 315 9.07 22.83 1.17
C GLU A 315 8.07 23.90 1.60
N MET A 316 6.89 23.47 2.06
CA MET A 316 5.80 24.35 2.49
C MET A 316 5.87 24.77 3.97
N GLY A 317 6.94 24.45 4.70
CA GLY A 317 7.13 24.86 6.10
C GLY A 317 6.36 24.03 7.11
N ARG A 318 6.04 22.78 6.78
CA ARG A 318 5.52 21.75 7.69
C ARG A 318 6.66 20.83 8.11
N LYS A 319 6.41 19.97 9.10
CA LYS A 319 7.29 18.87 9.48
C LYS A 319 6.85 17.60 8.77
N GLY A 320 7.76 16.62 8.62
CA GLY A 320 7.47 15.37 7.92
C GLY A 320 7.84 14.13 8.71
N ILE A 321 6.96 13.11 8.72
CA ILE A 321 7.28 11.75 9.15
C ILE A 321 6.97 10.80 8.01
N GLY A 322 7.90 9.88 7.69
CA GLY A 322 7.72 8.93 6.61
C GLY A 322 8.34 7.58 6.89
N PHE A 323 7.68 6.52 6.42
CA PHE A 323 8.17 5.15 6.50
C PHE A 323 8.24 4.54 5.12
N GLU A 324 9.31 3.80 4.85
CA GLU A 324 9.54 3.12 3.59
C GLU A 324 10.15 1.75 3.82
N LEU A 325 9.59 0.73 3.18
CA LEU A 325 10.04 -0.65 3.32
C LEU A 325 11.24 -0.95 2.42
N LYS A 326 11.27 -0.38 1.21
CA LYS A 326 12.27 -0.67 0.20
C LYS A 326 13.50 0.22 0.35
N THR A 327 14.67 -0.40 0.50
CA THR A 327 15.94 0.31 0.73
C THR A 327 16.28 1.32 -0.36
N SER A 328 16.13 0.96 -1.64
CA SER A 328 16.46 1.88 -2.75
C SER A 328 15.55 3.11 -2.80
N TYR A 329 14.27 2.95 -2.44
CA TYR A 329 13.33 4.08 -2.33
C TYR A 329 13.64 4.95 -1.13
N PHE A 330 13.98 4.34 0.00
CA PHE A 330 14.42 5.08 1.18
C PHE A 330 15.67 5.91 0.90
N ASP A 331 16.67 5.34 0.22
CA ASP A 331 17.89 6.08 -0.17
C ASP A 331 17.58 7.27 -1.08
N ALA A 332 16.70 7.10 -2.06
CA ALA A 332 16.22 8.19 -2.90
C ALA A 332 15.45 9.25 -2.09
N ALA A 333 14.60 8.85 -1.14
CA ALA A 333 13.89 9.76 -0.26
C ALA A 333 14.83 10.60 0.60
N VAL A 334 15.86 9.98 1.19
CA VAL A 334 16.91 10.70 1.95
C VAL A 334 17.55 11.80 1.11
N GLN A 335 17.92 11.51 -0.15
CA GLN A 335 18.51 12.51 -1.05
C GLN A 335 17.54 13.65 -1.37
N ASN A 336 16.30 13.32 -1.72
CA ASN A 336 15.29 14.32 -2.05
C ASN A 336 14.98 15.23 -0.87
N ILE A 337 14.87 14.69 0.34
CA ILE A 337 14.55 15.43 1.56
C ILE A 337 15.73 16.32 1.99
N LYS A 338 16.96 15.82 1.93
CA LYS A 338 18.15 16.63 2.20
C LYS A 338 18.29 17.81 1.23
N ASN A 339 17.96 17.61 -0.04
CA ASN A 339 18.00 18.66 -1.05
C ASN A 339 17.04 19.81 -0.73
N VAL A 340 15.79 19.51 -0.31
CA VAL A 340 14.83 20.58 0.04
C VAL A 340 15.23 21.33 1.31
N GLU A 341 15.82 20.66 2.31
CA GLU A 341 16.35 21.36 3.49
C GLU A 341 17.50 22.29 3.16
N LEU A 342 18.44 21.86 2.30
CA LEU A 342 19.55 22.70 1.85
C LEU A 342 19.06 23.94 1.09
N GLN A 343 18.08 23.80 0.21
CA GLN A 343 17.48 24.91 -0.53
C GLN A 343 16.81 25.93 0.41
N LYS A 344 16.08 25.46 1.44
CA LYS A 344 15.47 26.34 2.45
C LYS A 344 16.50 27.11 3.25
N ASN A 345 17.57 26.46 3.68
CA ASN A 345 18.64 27.12 4.44
C ASN A 345 19.35 28.18 3.62
N GLN A 346 19.53 27.97 2.31
CA GLN A 346 20.10 28.99 1.41
C GLN A 346 19.18 30.21 1.25
N LEU A 347 17.86 30.00 1.13
CA LEU A 347 16.88 31.08 1.03
C LEU A 347 16.70 31.89 2.33
N SER A 348 17.00 31.30 3.47
CA SER A 348 16.89 31.99 4.77
C SER A 348 18.12 32.90 5.10
N ILE A 349 19.17 32.86 4.28
CA ILE A 349 20.37 33.67 4.45
C ILE A 349 20.27 35.02 3.69
N PHE A 350 19.29 35.14 2.80
CA PHE A 350 18.98 36.37 2.07
C PHE A 350 17.64 36.98 2.58
#